data_87fb5791f08c02b0aa33ea2491ba1eba
#
_entry.id   87fb5791f08c02b0aa33ea2491ba1eba
#
_cell.length_a   1.000
_cell.length_b   1.000
_cell.length_c   1.000
_cell.angle_alpha   90.00
_cell.angle_beta   90.00
_cell.angle_gamma   90.00
#
_symmetry.space_group_name_H-M   'P 1'
#
loop_
_entity.id
_entity.type
_entity.pdbx_description
1 polymer ?
#
loop_
_entity_poly.entity_id
_entity_poly.type
_entity_poly.pdbx_seq_one_letter_code
_entity_poly.pdbx_strand_id
1 'polypeptide(L)'
;MNNDWLINLTDINIPDKVKYILQLGQRFNLPNIITDKEKITCEFIKHIESNIFNLDERTKNLIRKDIIPVLNRIKYSSPNSLVDSKIKQGLKELNVFLKNNPGLLITKADKGNTTVIMTFKNYLEKMHDVLHDKDTYRLIDKDPTKKLTFYSTNDIGIFE
;
A
#
# COMPACT_ATOMS: atom_id res chain seq x y z
N MET A 1 3.57 20.78 11.98
CA MET A 1 3.53 19.54 11.18
C MET A 1 4.96 19.03 11.15
N ASN A 2 5.20 17.79 11.59
CA ASN A 2 6.54 17.19 11.51
C ASN A 2 6.95 17.09 10.05
N ASN A 3 8.05 17.71 9.68
CA ASN A 3 8.61 17.67 8.32
C ASN A 3 9.26 16.32 7.97
N ASP A 4 9.27 15.36 8.89
CA ASP A 4 10.06 14.13 8.79
C ASP A 4 9.45 13.07 7.82
N TRP A 5 8.22 13.28 7.37
CA TRP A 5 7.48 12.33 6.51
C TRP A 5 7.52 12.66 5.02
N LEU A 6 8.06 13.83 4.66
CA LEU A 6 8.18 14.29 3.28
C LEU A 6 9.51 15.02 3.08
N ILE A 7 10.32 14.50 2.18
CA ILE A 7 11.59 15.11 1.76
C ILE A 7 11.44 15.58 0.32
N ASN A 8 11.60 16.88 0.10
CA ASN A 8 11.64 17.47 -1.23
C ASN A 8 13.08 17.75 -1.65
N LEU A 9 13.57 17.02 -2.64
CA LEU A 9 14.90 17.16 -3.23
C LEU A 9 14.87 18.01 -4.53
N THR A 10 13.80 18.80 -4.73
CA THR A 10 13.65 19.69 -5.89
C THR A 10 13.45 21.12 -5.43
N ASP A 11 13.67 22.09 -6.33
CA ASP A 11 13.38 23.50 -6.08
C ASP A 11 11.90 23.87 -6.28
N ILE A 12 11.05 22.87 -6.62
CA ILE A 12 9.63 23.10 -6.90
C ILE A 12 8.89 23.30 -5.58
N ASN A 13 8.15 24.40 -5.50
CA ASN A 13 7.28 24.64 -4.35
C ASN A 13 6.05 23.73 -4.40
N ILE A 14 5.86 22.93 -3.36
CA ILE A 14 4.77 21.98 -3.24
C ILE A 14 3.62 22.63 -2.46
N PRO A 15 2.39 22.69 -2.99
CA PRO A 15 1.25 23.24 -2.26
C PRO A 15 0.97 22.47 -0.96
N ASP A 16 0.50 23.16 0.08
CA ASP A 16 0.32 22.56 1.42
C ASP A 16 -0.65 21.36 1.43
N LYS A 17 -1.71 21.41 0.62
CA LYS A 17 -2.65 20.29 0.51
C LYS A 17 -2.01 19.07 -0.16
N VAL A 18 -1.11 19.30 -1.12
CA VAL A 18 -0.32 18.24 -1.77
C VAL A 18 0.68 17.67 -0.78
N LYS A 19 1.38 18.51 -0.01
CA LYS A 19 2.27 18.05 1.09
C LYS A 19 1.51 17.17 2.07
N TYR A 20 0.32 17.60 2.49
CA TYR A 20 -0.51 16.82 3.41
C TYR A 20 -0.81 15.42 2.88
N ILE A 21 -1.19 15.28 1.62
CA ILE A 21 -1.46 13.97 1.02
C ILE A 21 -0.21 13.11 0.94
N LEU A 22 0.91 13.70 0.52
CA LEU A 22 2.18 12.97 0.38
C LEU A 22 2.76 12.50 1.72
N GLN A 23 2.51 13.23 2.80
CA GLN A 23 2.88 12.85 4.16
C GLN A 23 2.10 11.65 4.71
N LEU A 24 0.91 11.36 4.17
CA LEU A 24 0.13 10.17 4.56
C LEU A 24 0.84 8.86 4.17
N GLY A 25 1.71 8.92 3.14
CA GLY A 25 2.52 7.80 2.68
C GLY A 25 1.73 6.74 1.89
N GLN A 26 2.46 5.82 1.28
CA GLN A 26 1.89 4.76 0.40
C GLN A 26 1.00 3.76 1.14
N ARG A 27 1.16 3.61 2.44
CA ARG A 27 0.36 2.67 3.24
C ARG A 27 -0.95 3.27 3.73
N PHE A 28 -1.18 4.55 3.45
CA PHE A 28 -2.43 5.19 3.81
C PHE A 28 -3.55 4.69 2.90
N ASN A 29 -4.53 4.05 3.49
CA ASN A 29 -5.76 3.68 2.83
C ASN A 29 -6.89 4.57 3.34
N LEU A 30 -7.67 5.14 2.42
CA LEU A 30 -8.94 5.75 2.80
C LEU A 30 -9.81 4.66 3.44
N PRO A 31 -10.48 4.95 4.56
CA PRO A 31 -11.46 4.02 5.10
C PRO A 31 -12.46 3.68 4.00
N ASN A 32 -12.68 2.39 3.77
CA ASN A 32 -13.70 1.95 2.84
C ASN A 32 -15.04 2.51 3.29
N ILE A 33 -15.64 3.34 2.44
CA ILE A 33 -17.01 3.81 2.67
C ILE A 33 -17.89 2.59 2.45
N ILE A 34 -18.46 2.05 3.54
CA ILE A 34 -19.46 0.99 3.47
C ILE A 34 -20.72 1.64 2.91
N THR A 35 -20.87 1.61 1.58
CA THR A 35 -22.03 2.15 0.87
C THR A 35 -23.19 1.14 0.85
N ASP A 36 -22.88 -0.15 0.96
CA ASP A 36 -23.84 -1.24 0.93
C ASP A 36 -23.57 -2.21 2.08
N LYS A 37 -24.26 -1.97 3.20
CA LYS A 37 -24.15 -2.83 4.40
C LYS A 37 -24.64 -4.24 4.11
N GLU A 38 -25.69 -4.39 3.33
CA GLU A 38 -26.31 -5.69 3.04
C GLU A 38 -25.34 -6.56 2.26
N LYS A 39 -24.70 -5.99 1.23
CA LYS A 39 -23.71 -6.70 0.43
C LYS A 39 -22.54 -7.18 1.27
N ILE A 40 -21.96 -6.29 2.09
CA ILE A 40 -20.83 -6.64 2.97
C ILE A 40 -21.23 -7.69 4.00
N THR A 41 -22.43 -7.55 4.59
CA THR A 41 -22.97 -8.53 5.54
C THR A 41 -23.14 -9.90 4.88
N CYS A 42 -23.69 -9.95 3.66
CA CYS A 42 -23.84 -11.18 2.90
C CYS A 42 -22.50 -11.82 2.54
N GLU A 43 -21.52 -11.04 2.09
CA GLU A 43 -20.18 -11.55 1.79
C GLU A 43 -19.50 -12.11 3.05
N PHE A 44 -19.61 -11.42 4.18
CA PHE A 44 -19.08 -11.87 5.45
C PHE A 44 -19.72 -13.19 5.91
N ILE A 45 -21.05 -13.29 5.84
CA ILE A 45 -21.77 -14.53 6.18
C ILE A 45 -21.34 -15.68 5.26
N LYS A 46 -21.24 -15.46 3.94
CA LYS A 46 -20.78 -16.47 3.00
C LYS A 46 -19.39 -17.01 3.36
N HIS A 47 -18.46 -16.13 3.69
CA HIS A 47 -17.11 -16.54 4.11
C HIS A 47 -17.14 -17.37 5.39
N ILE A 48 -17.95 -17.00 6.37
CA ILE A 48 -18.08 -17.76 7.61
C ILE A 48 -18.70 -19.13 7.34
N GLU A 49 -19.83 -19.19 6.65
CA GLU A 49 -20.49 -20.46 6.32
C GLU A 49 -19.58 -21.41 5.55
N SER A 50 -18.77 -20.87 4.62
CA SER A 50 -17.77 -21.65 3.91
C SER A 50 -16.70 -22.24 4.84
N ASN A 51 -16.22 -21.45 5.81
CA ASN A 51 -15.17 -21.90 6.73
C ASN A 51 -15.68 -22.89 7.79
N ILE A 52 -16.93 -22.78 8.23
CA ILE A 52 -17.52 -23.68 9.22
C ILE A 52 -18.17 -24.92 8.63
N PHE A 53 -18.17 -25.09 7.30
CA PHE A 53 -18.91 -26.12 6.58
C PHE A 53 -18.62 -27.54 7.13
N ASN A 54 -17.39 -27.86 7.47
CA ASN A 54 -16.94 -29.18 7.96
C ASN A 54 -17.10 -29.36 9.48
N LEU A 55 -17.62 -28.38 10.22
CA LEU A 55 -17.83 -28.48 11.66
C LEU A 55 -19.15 -29.19 11.98
N ASP A 56 -19.27 -29.71 13.21
CA ASP A 56 -20.53 -30.24 13.73
C ASP A 56 -21.60 -29.15 13.91
N GLU A 57 -22.87 -29.53 13.85
CA GLU A 57 -23.99 -28.58 13.92
C GLU A 57 -24.05 -27.77 15.24
N ARG A 58 -23.61 -28.35 16.35
CA ARG A 58 -23.58 -27.63 17.62
C ARG A 58 -22.58 -26.46 17.58
N THR A 59 -21.38 -26.74 17.09
CA THR A 59 -20.33 -25.73 16.92
C THR A 59 -20.73 -24.66 15.90
N LYS A 60 -21.31 -25.05 14.75
CA LYS A 60 -21.85 -24.09 13.77
C LYS A 60 -22.85 -23.12 14.40
N ASN A 61 -23.79 -23.64 15.18
CA ASN A 61 -24.83 -22.83 15.83
C ASN A 61 -24.25 -21.86 16.89
N LEU A 62 -23.21 -22.26 17.61
CA LEU A 62 -22.49 -21.37 18.53
C LEU A 62 -21.84 -20.23 17.78
N ILE A 63 -21.08 -20.54 16.72
CA ILE A 63 -20.41 -19.53 15.89
C ILE A 63 -21.43 -18.56 15.27
N ARG A 64 -22.52 -19.07 14.70
CA ARG A 64 -23.60 -18.24 14.15
C ARG A 64 -24.20 -17.27 15.18
N LYS A 65 -24.39 -17.74 16.41
CA LYS A 65 -24.88 -16.90 17.52
C LYS A 65 -23.89 -15.80 17.89
N ASP A 66 -22.61 -16.12 17.93
CA ASP A 66 -21.56 -15.15 18.33
C ASP A 66 -21.27 -14.10 17.24
N ILE A 67 -21.61 -14.39 15.99
CA ILE A 67 -21.44 -13.46 14.87
C ILE A 67 -22.51 -12.35 14.87
N ILE A 68 -23.71 -12.59 15.36
CA ILE A 68 -24.81 -11.62 15.32
C ILE A 68 -24.41 -10.29 16.00
N PRO A 69 -23.81 -10.24 17.20
CA PRO A 69 -23.36 -9.01 17.81
C PRO A 69 -22.28 -8.29 16.99
N VAL A 70 -21.40 -9.03 16.30
CA VAL A 70 -20.35 -8.46 15.45
C VAL A 70 -20.97 -7.75 14.25
N LEU A 71 -21.91 -8.41 13.54
CA LEU A 71 -22.63 -7.83 12.41
C LEU A 71 -23.39 -6.56 12.81
N ASN A 72 -23.99 -6.54 14.00
CA ASN A 72 -24.73 -5.39 14.50
C ASN A 72 -23.82 -4.19 14.83
N ARG A 73 -22.52 -4.43 15.09
CA ARG A 73 -21.52 -3.38 15.34
C ARG A 73 -20.98 -2.74 14.06
N ILE A 74 -21.24 -3.30 12.89
CA ILE A 74 -20.84 -2.70 11.61
C ILE A 74 -21.56 -1.36 11.46
N LYS A 75 -20.82 -0.27 11.72
CA LYS A 75 -21.35 1.09 11.61
C LYS A 75 -21.19 1.59 10.16
N TYR A 76 -22.19 2.32 9.69
CA TYR A 76 -22.02 3.11 8.50
C TYR A 76 -20.99 4.21 8.75
N SER A 77 -19.95 4.28 7.93
CA SER A 77 -19.15 5.48 7.85
C SER A 77 -19.91 6.47 6.99
N SER A 78 -20.35 7.57 7.58
CA SER A 78 -20.91 8.67 6.79
C SER A 78 -19.84 9.14 5.80
N PRO A 79 -20.15 9.24 4.49
CA PRO A 79 -19.17 9.64 3.46
C PRO A 79 -18.73 11.11 3.58
N ASN A 80 -19.17 11.84 4.57
CA ASN A 80 -19.00 13.29 4.73
C ASN A 80 -18.20 13.69 5.97
N SER A 81 -17.19 12.94 6.38
CA SER A 81 -16.26 13.45 7.38
C SER A 81 -15.48 14.64 6.77
N LEU A 82 -15.21 15.67 7.57
CA LEU A 82 -14.35 16.80 7.16
C LEU A 82 -12.96 16.32 6.70
N VAL A 83 -12.50 15.22 7.25
CA VAL A 83 -11.23 14.56 6.90
C VAL A 83 -11.32 13.98 5.49
N ASP A 84 -12.38 13.25 5.14
CA ASP A 84 -12.58 12.68 3.80
C ASP A 84 -12.67 13.76 2.73
N SER A 85 -13.33 14.88 3.05
CA SER A 85 -13.42 16.03 2.16
C SER A 85 -12.04 16.66 1.88
N LYS A 86 -11.21 16.85 2.92
CA LYS A 86 -9.84 17.39 2.79
C LYS A 86 -8.96 16.44 1.98
N ILE A 87 -9.05 15.15 2.22
CA ILE A 87 -8.28 14.15 1.48
C ILE A 87 -8.69 14.12 0.00
N LYS A 88 -9.99 14.09 -0.29
CA LYS A 88 -10.50 14.14 -1.69
C LYS A 88 -10.04 15.40 -2.42
N GLN A 89 -10.06 16.55 -1.76
CA GLN A 89 -9.58 17.79 -2.34
C GLN A 89 -8.07 17.75 -2.56
N GLY A 90 -7.30 17.29 -1.56
CA GLY A 90 -5.86 17.16 -1.67
C GLY A 90 -5.44 16.20 -2.80
N LEU A 91 -6.14 15.08 -3.00
CA LEU A 91 -5.90 14.16 -4.11
C LEU A 91 -6.16 14.78 -5.49
N LYS A 92 -7.21 15.62 -5.61
CA LYS A 92 -7.46 16.38 -6.86
C LYS A 92 -6.31 17.36 -7.14
N GLU A 93 -5.88 18.10 -6.12
CA GLU A 93 -4.76 19.05 -6.24
C GLU A 93 -3.43 18.32 -6.55
N LEU A 94 -3.19 17.16 -5.94
CA LEU A 94 -2.03 16.31 -6.25
C LEU A 94 -2.02 15.88 -7.72
N ASN A 95 -3.16 15.43 -8.26
CA ASN A 95 -3.26 15.05 -9.67
C ASN A 95 -2.96 16.22 -10.62
N VAL A 96 -3.47 17.42 -10.30
CA VAL A 96 -3.18 18.64 -11.09
C VAL A 96 -1.69 18.99 -10.98
N PHE A 97 -1.13 18.94 -9.77
CA PHE A 97 0.28 19.23 -9.51
C PHE A 97 1.20 18.30 -10.30
N LEU A 98 0.93 17.00 -10.32
CA LEU A 98 1.72 16.01 -11.08
C LEU A 98 1.60 16.22 -12.59
N LYS A 99 0.42 16.55 -13.10
CA LYS A 99 0.23 16.86 -14.53
C LYS A 99 1.04 18.08 -14.96
N ASN A 100 1.16 19.08 -14.09
CA ASN A 100 1.91 20.31 -14.36
C ASN A 100 3.43 20.11 -14.18
N ASN A 101 3.87 19.02 -13.55
CA ASN A 101 5.27 18.69 -13.29
C ASN A 101 5.61 17.26 -13.71
N PRO A 102 5.56 16.92 -15.01
CA PRO A 102 5.70 15.54 -15.51
C PRO A 102 7.09 14.93 -15.28
N GLY A 103 8.09 15.76 -14.98
CA GLY A 103 9.44 15.31 -14.66
C GLY A 103 9.66 14.93 -13.20
N LEU A 104 8.63 15.01 -12.34
CA LEU A 104 8.74 14.63 -10.94
C LEU A 104 8.53 13.13 -10.74
N LEU A 105 9.36 12.56 -9.88
CA LEU A 105 9.23 11.22 -9.34
C LEU A 105 8.91 11.31 -7.84
N ILE A 106 7.88 10.57 -7.42
CA ILE A 106 7.54 10.39 -6.01
C ILE A 106 7.87 8.96 -5.63
N THR A 107 8.74 8.78 -4.67
CA THR A 107 9.17 7.48 -4.20
C THR A 107 9.14 7.41 -2.68
N LYS A 108 9.36 6.23 -2.13
CA LYS A 108 9.50 5.99 -0.70
C LYS A 108 10.99 5.93 -0.35
N ALA A 109 11.38 6.50 0.79
CA ALA A 109 12.71 6.27 1.33
C ALA A 109 12.91 4.78 1.67
N ASP A 110 14.15 4.30 1.57
CA ASP A 110 14.51 2.91 1.89
C ASP A 110 14.14 2.57 3.34
N LYS A 111 14.43 3.47 4.25
CA LYS A 111 14.10 3.31 5.67
C LYS A 111 12.96 4.23 6.09
N GLY A 112 12.01 3.66 6.82
CA GLY A 112 10.86 4.40 7.35
C GLY A 112 9.69 4.54 6.37
N ASN A 113 8.78 5.45 6.66
CA ASN A 113 7.58 5.73 5.85
C ASN A 113 7.63 7.11 5.19
N THR A 114 8.85 7.63 4.98
CA THR A 114 9.08 8.96 4.42
C THR A 114 8.88 8.95 2.90
N THR A 115 8.08 9.87 2.41
CA THR A 115 7.91 10.12 0.97
C THR A 115 9.02 11.05 0.49
N VAL A 116 9.66 10.71 -0.61
CA VAL A 116 10.73 11.50 -1.23
C VAL A 116 10.27 11.97 -2.61
N ILE A 117 10.45 13.26 -2.88
CA ILE A 117 10.19 13.87 -4.18
C ILE A 117 11.51 14.30 -4.79
N MET A 118 11.75 13.87 -6.01
CA MET A 118 12.93 14.23 -6.80
C MET A 118 12.58 14.34 -8.27
N THR A 119 13.46 14.90 -9.09
CA THR A 119 13.30 14.82 -10.56
C THR A 119 13.65 13.42 -11.05
N PHE A 120 13.00 12.96 -12.10
CA PHE A 120 13.31 11.68 -12.73
C PHE A 120 14.77 11.64 -13.21
N LYS A 121 15.30 12.78 -13.67
CA LYS A 121 16.71 12.93 -14.05
C LYS A 121 17.64 12.64 -12.86
N ASN A 122 17.44 13.29 -11.73
CA ASN A 122 18.25 13.07 -10.52
C ASN A 122 18.15 11.62 -10.01
N TYR A 123 16.98 11.02 -10.16
CA TYR A 123 16.80 9.60 -9.82
C TYR A 123 17.67 8.70 -10.71
N LEU A 124 17.65 8.91 -12.02
CA LEU A 124 18.48 8.13 -12.96
C LEU A 124 19.98 8.34 -12.71
N GLU A 125 20.43 9.57 -12.46
CA GLU A 125 21.82 9.86 -12.12
C GLU A 125 22.26 9.08 -10.87
N LYS A 126 21.47 9.15 -9.77
CA LYS A 126 21.76 8.39 -8.55
C LYS A 126 21.74 6.88 -8.76
N MET A 127 20.80 6.36 -9.55
CA MET A 127 20.76 4.93 -9.90
C MET A 127 21.96 4.50 -10.72
N HIS A 128 22.39 5.35 -11.65
CA HIS A 128 23.57 5.11 -12.45
C HIS A 128 24.84 5.06 -11.59
N ASP A 129 24.99 6.01 -10.67
CA ASP A 129 26.13 6.04 -9.74
C ASP A 129 26.19 4.76 -8.87
N VAL A 130 25.04 4.32 -8.34
CA VAL A 130 24.96 3.06 -7.57
C VAL A 130 25.34 1.86 -8.43
N LEU A 131 24.80 1.73 -9.65
CA LEU A 131 25.08 0.61 -10.53
C LEU A 131 26.52 0.58 -11.08
N HIS A 132 27.22 1.72 -11.10
CA HIS A 132 28.63 1.82 -11.48
C HIS A 132 29.62 1.58 -10.34
N ASP A 133 29.12 1.41 -9.13
CA ASP A 133 29.94 0.96 -8.01
C ASP A 133 30.39 -0.48 -8.22
N LYS A 134 31.59 -0.65 -8.76
CA LYS A 134 32.19 -1.95 -9.09
C LYS A 134 32.53 -2.81 -7.89
N ASP A 135 32.60 -2.21 -6.70
CA ASP A 135 32.87 -2.92 -5.47
C ASP A 135 31.61 -3.65 -4.97
N THR A 136 30.43 -3.08 -5.28
CA THR A 136 29.14 -3.65 -4.87
C THR A 136 28.44 -4.41 -5.99
N TYR A 137 28.55 -3.96 -7.25
CA TYR A 137 27.84 -4.51 -8.40
C TYR A 137 28.79 -5.02 -9.48
N ARG A 138 28.47 -6.20 -10.01
CA ARG A 138 29.18 -6.80 -11.13
C ARG A 138 28.24 -6.98 -12.31
N LEU A 139 28.67 -6.54 -13.49
CA LEU A 139 27.97 -6.83 -14.74
C LEU A 139 28.00 -8.35 -14.99
N ILE A 140 26.85 -8.92 -15.31
CA ILE A 140 26.72 -10.32 -15.68
C ILE A 140 26.16 -10.43 -17.09
N ASP A 141 26.76 -11.31 -17.91
CA ASP A 141 26.39 -11.49 -19.32
C ASP A 141 25.05 -12.20 -19.51
N LYS A 142 24.63 -13.01 -18.52
CA LYS A 142 23.38 -13.78 -18.59
C LYS A 142 22.64 -13.71 -17.27
N ASP A 143 21.33 -13.58 -17.33
CA ASP A 143 20.44 -13.63 -16.17
C ASP A 143 20.60 -14.98 -15.43
N PRO A 144 21.06 -14.99 -14.17
CA PRO A 144 21.27 -16.19 -13.38
C PRO A 144 19.99 -16.76 -12.73
N THR A 145 18.86 -16.07 -12.87
CA THR A 145 17.60 -16.38 -12.16
C THR A 145 17.18 -17.84 -12.36
N LYS A 146 17.27 -18.36 -13.59
CA LYS A 146 16.93 -19.76 -13.88
C LYS A 146 17.83 -20.76 -13.17
N LYS A 147 19.13 -20.44 -13.00
CA LYS A 147 20.05 -21.29 -12.24
C LYS A 147 19.75 -21.24 -10.74
N LEU A 148 19.49 -20.04 -10.20
CA LEU A 148 19.21 -19.85 -8.77
C LEU A 148 17.90 -20.52 -8.35
N THR A 149 16.85 -20.44 -9.17
CA THR A 149 15.58 -21.15 -8.90
C THR A 149 15.74 -22.67 -8.95
N PHE A 150 16.58 -23.20 -9.82
CA PHE A 150 16.85 -24.63 -9.89
C PHE A 150 17.56 -25.16 -8.63
N TYR A 151 18.50 -24.40 -8.06
CA TYR A 151 19.16 -24.77 -6.81
C TYR A 151 18.23 -24.67 -5.60
N SER A 152 17.38 -23.66 -5.51
CA SER A 152 16.43 -23.50 -4.40
C SER A 152 15.33 -24.57 -4.37
N THR A 153 14.96 -25.14 -5.52
CA THR A 153 13.98 -26.24 -5.57
C THR A 153 14.58 -27.59 -5.25
N ASN A 154 15.89 -27.77 -5.42
CA ASN A 154 16.58 -29.03 -5.09
C ASN A 154 17.03 -29.12 -3.62
N ASP A 155 17.17 -27.99 -2.91
CA ASP A 155 17.52 -27.95 -1.48
C ASP A 155 16.30 -28.14 -0.53
N ILE A 156 15.08 -28.23 -1.06
CA ILE A 156 13.85 -28.52 -0.27
C ILE A 156 13.53 -30.02 -0.21
N GLY A 157 14.34 -30.85 -0.82
CA GLY A 157 14.18 -32.30 -0.73
C GLY A 157 15.21 -32.90 0.21
N ILE A 158 14.77 -33.28 1.39
CA ILE A 158 15.27 -34.29 2.35
C ILE A 158 15.24 -33.74 3.78
N PHE A 159 14.07 -33.80 4.39
CA PHE A 159 13.97 -34.25 5.78
C PHE A 159 12.81 -35.27 5.82
N GLU A 160 13.14 -36.54 5.61
CA GLU A 160 12.40 -37.66 6.19
C GLU A 160 12.71 -37.78 7.67
#